data_668570047b85b974a6075ef1efccb1ef
#
_entry.id   668570047b85b974a6075ef1efccb1ef
#
_cell.length_a   1.000
_cell.length_b   1.000
_cell.length_c   1.000
_cell.angle_alpha   90.00
_cell.angle_beta   90.00
_cell.angle_gamma   90.00
#
_symmetry.space_group_name_H-M   'P 1'
#
loop_
_entity.id
_entity.type
_entity.pdbx_description
1 polymer ?
#
loop_
_entity_poly.entity_id
_entity_poly.type
_entity_poly.pdbx_seq_one_letter_code
_entity_poly.pdbx_strand_id
1 'polypeptide(L)'
;LIDIGKEELKQIKGKGTQKLSKRDYDRKIAEWQMFYLNNLDIYTEDYLQIPLHFFQRQILLDCWENDIMDIVASRGLSKSFIIAVLANDLALLLPGIRIIITSSVLQQSNVIIKEKIDDLLSSEQKGISPVLKQLRKDGYIKFGKAETTDALIVEYGNGSKIFAAACGDSSRGLRANISITDEARLVNGKKYYGIIEPTLEPYSYNGLYLETKQIFLTSSRTKDNWFWAHLKQTVRNHYTDKNIKYGFFGGDIFTAVANRIQSKKQYISRKATSDDLNFEMEYLNLWLGESEGSLFLYDDFHRNQKLSNAFYPLTDMEYIDGEQHDNYNFNDNEIRMLTADIAVSGGRENDNSIFILGNMNKENNHRKVEFIKHENGLNSQTQIVEIKRLFYDYKCKYFVMDSKGEIRPFIW
;
A
#
# COMPACT_ATOMS: atom_id res chain seq x y z
N LEU A 1 -4.53 -0.26 33.36
CA LEU A 1 -4.66 1.00 34.11
C LEU A 1 -4.35 0.69 35.57
N ILE A 2 -3.28 0.75 35.91
CA ILE A 2 -2.24 0.15 36.60
C ILE A 2 -1.81 1.07 37.71
N ASP A 3 -1.18 0.50 38.68
CA ASP A 3 -0.63 1.07 39.87
C ASP A 3 0.01 2.47 39.80
N ILE A 4 0.35 2.95 38.60
CA ILE A 4 0.82 4.34 38.35
C ILE A 4 -0.26 5.35 38.77
N GLY A 5 -1.51 5.14 38.40
CA GLY A 5 -2.63 5.98 38.88
C GLY A 5 -2.87 5.89 40.36
N LYS A 6 -2.48 4.77 40.99
CA LYS A 6 -2.56 4.60 42.46
C LYS A 6 -1.42 5.31 43.19
N GLU A 7 -0.25 5.46 42.59
CA GLU A 7 0.86 6.22 43.22
C GLU A 7 0.68 7.72 43.05
N GLU A 8 0.25 8.22 41.91
CA GLU A 8 -0.15 9.64 41.77
C GLU A 8 -1.33 9.99 42.68
N LEU A 9 -2.32 9.09 42.82
CA LEU A 9 -3.42 9.25 43.77
C LEU A 9 -2.93 9.17 45.26
N LYS A 10 -1.79 8.51 45.56
CA LYS A 10 -1.15 8.55 46.88
C LYS A 10 -0.46 9.87 47.12
N GLN A 11 0.13 10.51 46.16
CA GLN A 11 0.75 11.85 46.29
C GLN A 11 -0.29 12.98 46.46
N ILE A 12 -1.50 12.81 45.90
CA ILE A 12 -2.64 13.73 46.11
C ILE A 12 -3.27 13.58 47.49
N LYS A 13 -2.90 12.58 48.28
CA LYS A 13 -3.34 12.32 49.67
C LYS A 13 -2.83 13.31 50.73
N GLY A 14 -2.35 14.48 50.30
CA GLY A 14 -2.05 15.59 51.20
C GLY A 14 -3.27 16.50 51.42
N LYS A 15 -4.00 16.28 52.51
CA LYS A 15 -5.07 17.09 53.10
C LYS A 15 -6.46 16.97 52.43
N GLY A 16 -7.31 16.12 52.99
CA GLY A 16 -8.77 16.28 52.93
C GLY A 16 -9.48 15.72 51.68
N THR A 17 -8.96 14.71 51.03
CA THR A 17 -9.62 14.06 49.89
C THR A 17 -10.74 13.14 50.32
N GLN A 18 -12.00 13.51 49.97
CA GLN A 18 -13.13 12.57 49.95
C GLN A 18 -12.75 11.34 49.13
N LYS A 19 -12.95 10.13 49.69
CA LYS A 19 -12.83 8.89 48.91
C LYS A 19 -13.77 8.98 47.74
N LEU A 20 -13.22 9.03 46.52
CA LEU A 20 -14.01 8.93 45.32
C LEU A 20 -14.82 7.63 45.31
N SER A 21 -16.11 7.71 44.95
CA SER A 21 -16.88 6.49 44.73
C SER A 21 -16.24 5.68 43.60
N LYS A 22 -16.46 4.38 43.53
CA LYS A 22 -15.98 3.53 42.45
C LYS A 22 -16.42 4.10 41.10
N ARG A 23 -17.69 4.58 41.00
CA ARG A 23 -18.24 5.18 39.77
C ARG A 23 -17.51 6.46 39.36
N ASP A 24 -17.15 7.34 40.33
CA ASP A 24 -16.42 8.57 40.03
C ASP A 24 -14.97 8.26 39.64
N TYR A 25 -14.37 7.24 40.22
CA TYR A 25 -13.05 6.75 39.81
C TYR A 25 -13.07 6.23 38.37
N ASP A 26 -14.00 5.32 38.06
CA ASP A 26 -14.15 4.73 36.72
C ASP A 26 -14.42 5.82 35.68
N ARG A 27 -15.24 6.84 36.01
CA ARG A 27 -15.49 8.00 35.13
C ARG A 27 -14.22 8.80 34.87
N LYS A 28 -13.43 9.12 35.91
CA LYS A 28 -12.18 9.86 35.73
C LYS A 28 -11.15 9.10 34.91
N ILE A 29 -11.09 7.80 35.06
CA ILE A 29 -10.24 6.94 34.23
C ILE A 29 -10.67 7.00 32.76
N ALA A 30 -11.98 6.92 32.50
CA ALA A 30 -12.49 7.02 31.13
C ALA A 30 -12.23 8.41 30.52
N GLU A 31 -12.44 9.49 31.31
CA GLU A 31 -12.11 10.87 30.87
C GLU A 31 -10.61 11.02 30.55
N TRP A 32 -9.72 10.51 31.40
CA TRP A 32 -8.28 10.48 31.20
C TRP A 32 -7.90 9.68 29.95
N GLN A 33 -8.48 8.50 29.77
CA GLN A 33 -8.26 7.64 28.63
C GLN A 33 -8.69 8.32 27.32
N MET A 34 -9.90 8.90 27.29
CA MET A 34 -10.39 9.62 26.12
C MET A 34 -9.57 10.87 25.78
N PHE A 35 -9.09 11.61 26.81
CA PHE A 35 -8.19 12.72 26.59
C PHE A 35 -6.94 12.28 25.85
N TYR A 36 -6.27 11.23 26.29
CA TYR A 36 -5.03 10.77 25.67
C TYR A 36 -5.24 10.06 24.34
N LEU A 37 -6.38 9.40 24.13
CA LEU A 37 -6.73 8.86 22.81
C LEU A 37 -6.89 9.97 21.77
N ASN A 38 -7.45 11.10 22.15
CA ASN A 38 -7.58 12.27 21.27
C ASN A 38 -6.30 13.12 21.19
N ASN A 39 -5.29 12.82 22.00
CA ASN A 39 -4.01 13.52 22.06
C ASN A 39 -2.86 12.50 22.21
N LEU A 40 -2.73 11.58 21.25
CA LEU A 40 -1.73 10.52 21.29
C LEU A 40 -0.30 11.05 21.29
N ASP A 41 -0.06 12.19 20.66
CA ASP A 41 1.21 12.87 20.67
C ASP A 41 1.61 13.31 22.09
N ILE A 42 0.66 13.87 22.85
CA ILE A 42 0.87 14.26 24.26
C ILE A 42 1.10 13.00 25.12
N TYR A 43 0.31 11.93 24.89
CA TYR A 43 0.51 10.66 25.60
C TYR A 43 1.91 10.09 25.38
N THR A 44 2.34 10.07 24.14
CA THR A 44 3.66 9.56 23.74
C THR A 44 4.80 10.37 24.37
N GLU A 45 4.73 11.71 24.30
CA GLU A 45 5.83 12.56 24.78
C GLU A 45 5.82 12.75 26.30
N ASP A 46 4.68 13.09 26.85
CA ASP A 46 4.61 13.45 28.27
C ASP A 46 4.52 12.23 29.18
N TYR A 47 3.75 11.19 28.76
CA TYR A 47 3.53 10.00 29.57
C TYR A 47 4.55 8.90 29.30
N LEU A 48 4.76 8.51 28.04
CA LEU A 48 5.74 7.49 27.68
C LEU A 48 7.18 8.04 27.58
N GLN A 49 7.35 9.35 27.56
CA GLN A 49 8.64 10.04 27.46
C GLN A 49 9.41 9.67 26.18
N ILE A 50 8.70 9.55 25.07
CA ILE A 50 9.25 9.27 23.76
C ILE A 50 9.21 10.56 22.94
N PRO A 51 10.36 11.18 22.60
CA PRO A 51 10.38 12.42 21.85
C PRO A 51 9.92 12.19 20.39
N LEU A 52 9.07 13.08 19.88
CA LEU A 52 8.53 13.01 18.52
C LEU A 52 8.89 14.27 17.74
N HIS A 53 9.14 14.09 16.45
CA HIS A 53 9.17 15.19 15.49
C HIS A 53 7.74 15.63 15.14
N PHE A 54 7.58 16.89 14.69
CA PHE A 54 6.26 17.45 14.37
C PHE A 54 5.42 16.56 13.42
N PHE A 55 6.00 16.10 12.32
CA PHE A 55 5.29 15.22 11.37
C PHE A 55 4.91 13.86 11.98
N GLN A 56 5.67 13.35 12.95
CA GLN A 56 5.36 12.10 13.65
C GLN A 56 4.14 12.27 14.56
N ARG A 57 4.02 13.41 15.23
CA ARG A 57 2.81 13.75 15.99
C ARG A 57 1.59 13.79 15.08
N GLN A 58 1.71 14.45 13.92
CA GLN A 58 0.62 14.52 12.95
C GLN A 58 0.19 13.13 12.49
N ILE A 59 1.14 12.25 12.15
CA ILE A 59 0.82 10.87 11.72
C ILE A 59 0.09 10.10 12.84
N LEU A 60 0.50 10.23 14.10
CA LEU A 60 -0.18 9.55 15.22
C LEU A 60 -1.64 10.00 15.35
N LEU A 61 -1.88 11.31 15.29
CA LEU A 61 -3.22 11.89 15.36
C LEU A 61 -4.06 11.47 14.15
N ASP A 62 -3.52 11.55 12.95
CA ASP A 62 -4.21 11.14 11.71
C ASP A 62 -4.55 9.63 11.72
N CYS A 63 -3.67 8.78 12.24
CA CYS A 63 -3.95 7.35 12.41
C CYS A 63 -5.09 7.09 13.40
N TRP A 64 -5.22 7.92 14.42
CA TRP A 64 -6.32 7.79 15.37
C TRP A 64 -7.65 8.30 14.80
N GLU A 65 -7.62 9.43 14.11
CA GLU A 65 -8.84 10.07 13.60
C GLU A 65 -9.45 9.35 12.39
N ASN A 66 -8.64 8.67 11.59
CA ASN A 66 -9.10 8.01 10.36
C ASN A 66 -9.28 6.51 10.56
N ASP A 67 -10.23 5.93 9.84
CA ASP A 67 -10.50 4.49 9.81
C ASP A 67 -9.54 3.78 8.87
N ILE A 68 -9.21 4.43 7.74
CA ILE A 68 -8.22 3.97 6.77
C ILE A 68 -7.16 5.06 6.61
N MET A 69 -5.90 4.72 6.87
CA MET A 69 -4.77 5.65 6.80
C MET A 69 -3.66 5.13 5.90
N ASP A 70 -3.31 5.87 4.86
CA ASP A 70 -2.21 5.57 3.95
C ASP A 70 -0.99 6.45 4.24
N ILE A 71 0.13 5.84 4.62
CA ILE A 71 1.38 6.53 4.90
C ILE A 71 2.40 6.17 3.82
N VAL A 72 2.59 7.07 2.87
CA VAL A 72 3.58 6.90 1.80
C VAL A 72 4.78 7.79 2.11
N ALA A 73 5.84 7.20 2.59
CA ALA A 73 6.98 7.96 3.07
C ALA A 73 8.32 7.33 2.64
N SER A 74 9.29 8.18 2.36
CA SER A 74 10.60 7.79 1.88
C SER A 74 11.35 6.88 2.86
N ARG A 75 12.36 6.21 2.35
CA ARG A 75 13.26 5.39 3.17
C ARG A 75 13.97 6.25 4.22
N GLY A 76 13.93 5.80 5.47
CA GLY A 76 14.55 6.50 6.59
C GLY A 76 13.73 7.65 7.18
N LEU A 77 12.45 7.77 6.83
CA LEU A 77 11.51 8.71 7.48
C LEU A 77 10.79 8.10 8.69
N SER A 78 11.43 7.14 9.36
CA SER A 78 10.97 6.56 10.64
C SER A 78 9.60 5.86 10.62
N LYS A 79 9.11 5.38 9.45
CA LYS A 79 7.81 4.69 9.31
C LYS A 79 7.58 3.62 10.39
N SER A 80 8.48 2.63 10.44
CA SER A 80 8.36 1.49 11.38
C SER A 80 8.47 1.91 12.85
N PHE A 81 9.14 3.03 13.16
CA PHE A 81 9.17 3.60 14.51
C PHE A 81 7.80 4.13 14.91
N ILE A 82 7.16 4.93 14.04
CA ILE A 82 5.87 5.55 14.35
C ILE A 82 4.78 4.50 14.58
N ILE A 83 4.74 3.45 13.75
CA ILE A 83 3.74 2.38 13.95
C ILE A 83 4.00 1.57 15.21
N ALA A 84 5.26 1.40 15.60
CA ALA A 84 5.58 0.74 16.85
C ALA A 84 5.12 1.58 18.06
N VAL A 85 5.30 2.91 18.00
CA VAL A 85 4.79 3.84 19.01
C VAL A 85 3.27 3.77 19.04
N LEU A 86 2.60 3.96 17.93
CA LEU A 86 1.14 3.90 17.82
C LEU A 86 0.56 2.59 18.36
N ALA A 87 1.14 1.45 17.98
CA ALA A 87 0.69 0.15 18.47
C ALA A 87 0.82 0.03 19.99
N ASN A 88 1.90 0.54 20.60
CA ASN A 88 2.07 0.58 22.06
C ASN A 88 1.07 1.51 22.73
N ASP A 89 0.89 2.72 22.21
CA ASP A 89 -0.05 3.71 22.75
C ASP A 89 -1.46 3.12 22.82
N LEU A 90 -1.94 2.57 21.70
CA LEU A 90 -3.26 1.97 21.63
C LEU A 90 -3.39 0.71 22.48
N ALA A 91 -2.36 -0.14 22.55
CA ALA A 91 -2.37 -1.32 23.40
C ALA A 91 -2.40 -0.97 24.92
N LEU A 92 -1.81 0.14 25.31
CA LEU A 92 -1.86 0.62 26.69
C LEU A 92 -3.17 1.34 27.02
N LEU A 93 -3.67 2.15 26.10
CA LEU A 93 -4.88 2.96 26.30
C LEU A 93 -6.19 2.18 26.13
N LEU A 94 -6.22 1.12 25.31
CA LEU A 94 -7.42 0.36 24.96
C LEU A 94 -7.34 -1.08 25.51
N PRO A 95 -7.87 -1.37 26.70
CA PRO A 95 -7.78 -2.69 27.32
C PRO A 95 -8.41 -3.78 26.43
N GLY A 96 -7.65 -4.86 26.18
CA GLY A 96 -8.10 -6.00 25.39
C GLY A 96 -8.04 -5.80 23.86
N ILE A 97 -7.51 -4.67 23.37
CA ILE A 97 -7.39 -4.44 21.94
C ILE A 97 -6.40 -5.43 21.30
N ARG A 98 -6.70 -5.82 20.08
CA ARG A 98 -5.87 -6.71 19.26
C ARG A 98 -5.38 -5.97 18.03
N ILE A 99 -4.05 -5.87 17.89
CA ILE A 99 -3.40 -5.18 16.79
C ILE A 99 -2.59 -6.19 16.00
N ILE A 100 -2.87 -6.34 14.71
CA ILE A 100 -2.08 -7.15 13.80
C ILE A 100 -1.09 -6.28 13.03
N ILE A 101 0.20 -6.63 13.09
CA ILE A 101 1.23 -6.06 12.24
C ILE A 101 1.49 -7.07 11.12
N THR A 102 1.21 -6.68 9.89
CA THR A 102 1.35 -7.58 8.74
C THR A 102 2.27 -6.99 7.67
N SER A 103 2.85 -7.86 6.86
CA SER A 103 3.68 -7.54 5.70
C SER A 103 3.62 -8.70 4.70
N SER A 104 4.36 -8.61 3.59
CA SER A 104 4.39 -9.68 2.59
C SER A 104 4.88 -11.02 3.15
N VAL A 105 5.82 -10.98 4.11
CA VAL A 105 6.38 -12.17 4.79
C VAL A 105 6.44 -11.96 6.29
N LEU A 106 6.25 -13.05 7.06
CA LEU A 106 6.21 -13.00 8.53
C LEU A 106 7.49 -12.40 9.16
N GLN A 107 8.65 -12.65 8.56
CA GLN A 107 9.92 -12.12 9.07
C GLN A 107 9.94 -10.59 9.14
N GLN A 108 9.38 -9.90 8.14
CA GLN A 108 9.31 -8.43 8.15
C GLN A 108 8.41 -7.92 9.28
N SER A 109 7.27 -8.54 9.50
CA SER A 109 6.38 -8.20 10.61
C SER A 109 7.05 -8.45 11.96
N ASN A 110 7.78 -9.56 12.09
CA ASN A 110 8.56 -9.88 13.30
C ASN A 110 9.67 -8.84 13.58
N VAL A 111 10.32 -8.30 12.55
CA VAL A 111 11.36 -7.25 12.70
C VAL A 111 10.78 -6.02 13.39
N ILE A 112 9.55 -5.60 13.07
CA ILE A 112 8.92 -4.45 13.74
C ILE A 112 8.75 -4.72 15.22
N ILE A 113 8.22 -5.89 15.57
CA ILE A 113 8.05 -6.26 16.99
C ILE A 113 9.41 -6.34 17.67
N LYS A 114 10.38 -7.05 17.09
CA LYS A 114 11.68 -7.29 17.72
C LYS A 114 12.53 -6.02 17.80
N GLU A 115 12.73 -5.32 16.67
CA GLU A 115 13.66 -4.20 16.64
C GLU A 115 13.05 -2.89 17.14
N LYS A 116 11.74 -2.68 16.94
CA LYS A 116 11.12 -1.41 17.31
C LYS A 116 10.42 -1.52 18.65
N ILE A 117 9.48 -2.45 18.83
CA ILE A 117 8.72 -2.53 20.08
C ILE A 117 9.60 -3.08 21.22
N ASP A 118 10.31 -4.18 21.00
CA ASP A 118 11.17 -4.80 22.01
C ASP A 118 12.46 -3.97 22.23
N ASP A 119 13.36 -3.96 21.24
CA ASP A 119 14.70 -3.40 21.42
C ASP A 119 14.70 -1.87 21.58
N LEU A 120 14.02 -1.14 20.68
CA LEU A 120 14.09 0.32 20.66
C LEU A 120 13.22 0.99 21.71
N LEU A 121 11.99 0.53 21.92
CA LEU A 121 11.07 1.21 22.84
C LEU A 121 11.17 0.71 24.27
N SER A 122 11.16 -0.61 24.49
CA SER A 122 10.94 -1.22 25.82
C SER A 122 12.10 -2.01 26.40
N SER A 123 13.22 -2.22 25.68
CA SER A 123 14.37 -2.95 26.19
C SER A 123 14.95 -2.29 27.44
N GLU A 124 15.21 -3.07 28.47
CA GLU A 124 15.79 -2.59 29.74
C GLU A 124 17.12 -1.85 29.53
N GLN A 125 17.93 -2.30 28.60
CA GLN A 125 19.25 -1.73 28.31
C GLN A 125 19.22 -0.57 27.32
N LYS A 126 18.47 -0.71 26.22
CA LYS A 126 18.53 0.18 25.06
C LYS A 126 17.24 0.98 24.81
N GLY A 127 16.12 0.55 25.41
CA GLY A 127 14.82 1.18 25.17
C GLY A 127 14.84 2.67 25.48
N ILE A 128 14.16 3.45 24.63
CA ILE A 128 14.12 4.92 24.77
C ILE A 128 13.08 5.39 25.79
N SER A 129 12.01 4.59 26.04
CA SER A 129 10.96 4.94 27.00
C SER A 129 11.24 4.39 28.39
N PRO A 130 11.45 5.25 29.39
CA PRO A 130 11.59 4.81 30.78
C PRO A 130 10.36 4.06 31.30
N VAL A 131 9.17 4.51 30.87
CA VAL A 131 7.89 3.92 31.29
C VAL A 131 7.72 2.52 30.71
N LEU A 132 7.97 2.32 29.41
CA LEU A 132 7.87 1.00 28.80
C LEU A 132 8.91 0.02 29.38
N LYS A 133 10.12 0.49 29.67
CA LYS A 133 11.13 -0.31 30.39
C LYS A 133 10.61 -0.80 31.75
N GLN A 134 10.02 0.09 32.52
CA GLN A 134 9.49 -0.24 33.82
C GLN A 134 8.33 -1.23 33.72
N LEU A 135 7.38 -1.00 32.81
CA LEU A 135 6.25 -1.90 32.54
C LEU A 135 6.72 -3.30 32.11
N ARG A 136 7.78 -3.38 31.32
CA ARG A 136 8.39 -4.66 30.94
C ARG A 136 9.03 -5.35 32.14
N LYS A 137 9.82 -4.64 32.92
CA LYS A 137 10.47 -5.15 34.12
C LYS A 137 9.46 -5.68 35.17
N ASP A 138 8.32 -5.01 35.29
CA ASP A 138 7.23 -5.41 36.18
C ASP A 138 6.39 -6.56 35.60
N GLY A 139 6.74 -7.09 34.42
CA GLY A 139 6.03 -8.18 33.74
C GLY A 139 4.66 -7.81 33.19
N TYR A 140 4.39 -6.50 33.06
CA TYR A 140 3.16 -6.01 32.45
C TYR A 140 3.20 -6.10 30.93
N ILE A 141 4.37 -5.93 30.33
CA ILE A 141 4.63 -6.17 28.90
C ILE A 141 5.44 -7.46 28.80
N LYS A 142 4.90 -8.43 28.05
CA LYS A 142 5.54 -9.73 27.84
C LYS A 142 5.72 -9.99 26.35
N PHE A 143 6.90 -10.49 25.99
CA PHE A 143 7.22 -10.89 24.64
C PHE A 143 7.21 -12.41 24.52
N GLY A 144 6.57 -12.93 23.51
CA GLY A 144 6.45 -14.37 23.26
C GLY A 144 6.35 -14.68 21.77
N LYS A 145 6.10 -15.96 21.49
CA LYS A 145 5.81 -16.47 20.16
C LYS A 145 4.45 -17.15 20.17
N ALA A 146 3.79 -17.18 19.01
CA ALA A 146 2.59 -17.99 18.83
C ALA A 146 2.93 -19.49 18.94
N GLU A 147 2.01 -20.29 19.47
CA GLU A 147 2.23 -21.72 19.67
C GLU A 147 2.42 -22.51 18.36
N THR A 148 1.76 -22.06 17.29
CA THR A 148 1.71 -22.78 16.01
C THR A 148 2.59 -22.17 14.92
N THR A 149 3.18 -21.01 15.16
CA THR A 149 4.01 -20.29 14.17
C THR A 149 5.15 -19.56 14.86
N ASP A 150 6.15 -19.12 14.08
CA ASP A 150 7.23 -18.24 14.59
C ASP A 150 6.79 -16.76 14.72
N ALA A 151 5.50 -16.47 14.70
CA ALA A 151 4.97 -15.12 14.83
C ALA A 151 5.26 -14.59 16.25
N LEU A 152 5.87 -13.41 16.33
CA LEU A 152 6.11 -12.74 17.60
C LEU A 152 4.80 -12.11 18.12
N ILE A 153 4.63 -12.16 19.44
CA ILE A 153 3.49 -11.60 20.14
C ILE A 153 3.99 -10.73 21.28
N VAL A 154 3.33 -9.59 21.49
CA VAL A 154 3.47 -8.77 22.69
C VAL A 154 2.15 -8.78 23.44
N GLU A 155 2.17 -9.15 24.68
CA GLU A 155 1.01 -9.20 25.55
C GLU A 155 1.12 -8.15 26.65
N TYR A 156 0.04 -7.45 26.93
CA TYR A 156 -0.06 -6.41 27.94
C TYR A 156 -0.95 -6.86 29.09
N GLY A 157 -0.64 -6.42 30.30
CA GLY A 157 -1.37 -6.79 31.52
C GLY A 157 -2.85 -6.36 31.53
N ASN A 158 -3.29 -5.47 30.62
CA ASN A 158 -4.70 -5.11 30.41
C ASN A 158 -5.42 -6.03 29.42
N GLY A 159 -4.78 -7.11 28.96
CA GLY A 159 -5.34 -8.08 27.99
C GLY A 159 -5.13 -7.72 26.52
N SER A 160 -4.51 -6.58 26.24
CA SER A 160 -4.20 -6.17 24.87
C SER A 160 -3.09 -7.03 24.27
N LYS A 161 -3.11 -7.17 22.93
CA LYS A 161 -2.09 -7.96 22.20
C LYS A 161 -1.69 -7.27 20.90
N ILE A 162 -0.39 -7.27 20.63
CA ILE A 162 0.17 -6.94 19.31
C ILE A 162 0.80 -8.23 18.78
N PHE A 163 0.48 -8.61 17.55
CA PHE A 163 1.03 -9.84 16.97
C PHE A 163 1.41 -9.67 15.51
N ALA A 164 2.51 -10.33 15.14
CA ALA A 164 2.99 -10.36 13.77
C ALA A 164 2.21 -11.38 12.93
N ALA A 165 2.00 -11.08 11.66
CA ALA A 165 1.42 -12.02 10.72
C ALA A 165 1.99 -11.78 9.31
N ALA A 166 1.93 -12.81 8.46
CA ALA A 166 2.14 -12.66 7.03
C ALA A 166 0.79 -12.39 6.34
N CYS A 167 0.78 -11.61 5.28
CA CYS A 167 -0.40 -11.48 4.44
C CYS A 167 -0.59 -12.73 3.57
N GLY A 168 -1.12 -13.79 4.17
CA GLY A 168 -1.27 -15.10 3.52
C GLY A 168 -2.21 -16.04 4.28
N ASP A 169 -2.43 -17.23 3.73
CA ASP A 169 -3.41 -18.21 4.24
C ASP A 169 -3.18 -18.63 5.70
N SER A 170 -1.94 -18.59 6.19
CA SER A 170 -1.61 -18.84 7.60
C SER A 170 -2.25 -17.85 8.58
N SER A 171 -2.72 -16.71 8.10
CA SER A 171 -3.38 -15.69 8.91
C SER A 171 -4.90 -15.79 8.93
N ARG A 172 -5.48 -16.77 8.22
CA ARG A 172 -6.91 -17.07 8.30
C ARG A 172 -7.28 -17.51 9.72
N GLY A 173 -8.37 -16.98 10.23
CA GLY A 173 -8.84 -17.29 11.60
C GLY A 173 -8.25 -16.40 12.70
N LEU A 174 -7.28 -15.54 12.41
CA LEU A 174 -6.90 -14.47 13.35
C LEU A 174 -8.06 -13.50 13.55
N ARG A 175 -8.04 -12.78 14.66
CA ARG A 175 -9.00 -11.71 14.95
C ARG A 175 -8.24 -10.51 15.48
N ALA A 176 -8.48 -9.35 14.91
CA ALA A 176 -7.87 -8.09 15.29
C ALA A 176 -8.87 -6.94 15.20
N ASN A 177 -8.58 -5.84 15.86
CA ASN A 177 -9.37 -4.61 15.76
C ASN A 177 -8.68 -3.60 14.83
N ILE A 178 -7.35 -3.67 14.76
CA ILE A 178 -6.53 -2.77 13.96
C ILE A 178 -5.54 -3.60 13.14
N SER A 179 -5.43 -3.32 11.85
CA SER A 179 -4.35 -3.84 11.01
C SER A 179 -3.35 -2.73 10.67
N ILE A 180 -2.07 -3.05 10.83
CA ILE A 180 -0.95 -2.20 10.42
C ILE A 180 -0.15 -2.99 9.38
N THR A 181 -0.19 -2.53 8.14
CA THR A 181 0.45 -3.21 7.00
C THR A 181 1.73 -2.47 6.61
N ASP A 182 2.87 -3.06 6.91
CA ASP A 182 4.18 -2.49 6.53
C ASP A 182 4.59 -2.95 5.14
N GLU A 183 5.28 -2.07 4.42
CA GLU A 183 5.66 -2.24 3.01
C GLU A 183 4.47 -2.70 2.15
N ALA A 184 3.33 -2.03 2.28
CA ALA A 184 2.06 -2.40 1.66
C ALA A 184 2.18 -2.61 0.14
N ARG A 185 3.07 -1.89 -0.55
CA ARG A 185 3.36 -2.08 -1.98
C ARG A 185 3.86 -3.50 -2.32
N LEU A 186 4.46 -4.22 -1.37
CA LEU A 186 4.98 -5.58 -1.54
C LEU A 186 3.95 -6.67 -1.18
N VAL A 187 2.88 -6.29 -0.52
CA VAL A 187 1.78 -7.17 -0.17
C VAL A 187 0.93 -7.47 -1.40
N ASN A 188 0.38 -8.65 -1.50
CA ASN A 188 -0.60 -8.97 -2.52
C ASN A 188 -1.97 -8.40 -2.11
N GLY A 189 -2.48 -7.40 -2.83
CA GLY A 189 -3.74 -6.72 -2.50
C GLY A 189 -4.94 -7.67 -2.44
N LYS A 190 -5.04 -8.67 -3.33
CA LYS A 190 -6.12 -9.66 -3.29
C LYS A 190 -6.07 -10.50 -2.02
N LYS A 191 -4.86 -10.86 -1.55
CA LYS A 191 -4.70 -11.58 -0.27
C LYS A 191 -5.01 -10.67 0.91
N TYR A 192 -4.66 -9.38 0.86
CA TYR A 192 -5.02 -8.44 1.91
C TYR A 192 -6.53 -8.39 2.10
N TYR A 193 -7.27 -8.05 1.06
CA TYR A 193 -8.74 -7.95 1.10
C TYR A 193 -9.46 -9.28 1.30
N GLY A 194 -8.86 -10.40 0.91
CA GLY A 194 -9.45 -11.73 1.07
C GLY A 194 -9.08 -12.45 2.38
N ILE A 195 -8.07 -11.99 3.11
CA ILE A 195 -7.54 -12.68 4.29
C ILE A 195 -7.42 -11.75 5.49
N ILE A 196 -6.69 -10.62 5.36
CA ILE A 196 -6.41 -9.75 6.50
C ILE A 196 -7.63 -8.89 6.86
N GLU A 197 -8.21 -8.18 5.90
CA GLU A 197 -9.38 -7.35 6.15
C GLU A 197 -10.54 -8.12 6.80
N PRO A 198 -10.92 -9.35 6.37
CA PRO A 198 -11.96 -10.14 7.03
C PRO A 198 -11.63 -10.61 8.45
N THR A 199 -10.39 -10.46 8.91
CA THR A 199 -10.03 -10.76 10.31
C THR A 199 -10.35 -9.61 11.26
N LEU A 200 -10.68 -8.44 10.72
CA LEU A 200 -10.92 -7.24 11.50
C LEU A 200 -12.35 -7.24 12.09
N GLU A 201 -12.43 -6.95 13.36
CA GLU A 201 -13.66 -6.84 14.12
C GLU A 201 -13.68 -5.52 14.90
N PRO A 202 -14.84 -4.85 15.03
CA PRO A 202 -14.95 -3.65 15.85
C PRO A 202 -14.48 -3.89 17.28
N TYR A 203 -13.90 -2.88 17.90
CA TYR A 203 -13.52 -2.93 19.29
C TYR A 203 -14.66 -2.45 20.17
N SER A 204 -14.92 -3.17 21.28
CA SER A 204 -15.92 -2.75 22.27
C SER A 204 -15.42 -3.06 23.68
N TYR A 205 -15.36 -2.05 24.54
CA TYR A 205 -14.97 -2.20 25.92
C TYR A 205 -15.62 -1.12 26.81
N ASN A 206 -16.33 -1.52 27.86
CA ASN A 206 -16.94 -0.61 28.84
C ASN A 206 -17.77 0.54 28.24
N GLY A 207 -18.49 0.29 27.14
CA GLY A 207 -19.32 1.28 26.46
C GLY A 207 -18.57 2.14 25.42
N LEU A 208 -17.25 2.01 25.30
CA LEU A 208 -16.50 2.54 24.18
C LEU A 208 -16.62 1.58 23.00
N TYR A 209 -17.02 2.10 21.86
CA TYR A 209 -17.09 1.38 20.60
C TYR A 209 -16.21 2.09 19.56
N LEU A 210 -15.37 1.33 18.86
CA LEU A 210 -14.55 1.82 17.78
C LEU A 210 -14.69 0.91 16.57
N GLU A 211 -14.83 1.50 15.40
CA GLU A 211 -14.76 0.79 14.14
C GLU A 211 -13.35 0.21 13.89
N THR A 212 -13.27 -0.71 12.98
CA THR A 212 -11.97 -1.29 12.57
C THR A 212 -11.08 -0.25 11.94
N LYS A 213 -9.76 -0.36 12.17
CA LYS A 213 -8.79 0.55 11.56
C LYS A 213 -7.80 -0.20 10.68
N GLN A 214 -7.50 0.40 9.52
CA GLN A 214 -6.55 -0.12 8.55
C GLN A 214 -5.48 0.93 8.28
N ILE A 215 -4.23 0.62 8.62
CA ILE A 215 -3.11 1.54 8.48
C ILE A 215 -2.10 0.91 7.53
N PHE A 216 -1.82 1.57 6.43
CA PHE A 216 -0.87 1.11 5.42
C PHE A 216 0.37 2.00 5.40
N LEU A 217 1.54 1.36 5.41
CA LEU A 217 2.81 2.06 5.31
C LEU A 217 3.61 1.52 4.15
N THR A 218 4.17 2.42 3.38
CA THR A 218 5.04 2.04 2.26
C THR A 218 5.92 3.22 1.83
N SER A 219 6.90 2.96 0.98
CA SER A 219 7.46 3.95 0.06
C SER A 219 6.79 3.81 -1.31
N SER A 220 6.99 4.77 -2.20
CA SER A 220 6.44 4.73 -3.55
C SER A 220 7.05 3.61 -4.40
N ARG A 221 6.44 3.33 -5.53
CA ARG A 221 6.88 2.38 -6.54
C ARG A 221 6.37 2.81 -7.92
N THR A 222 6.20 1.86 -8.81
CA THR A 222 5.60 2.06 -10.14
C THR A 222 4.08 2.10 -10.08
N LYS A 223 3.44 2.83 -10.97
CA LYS A 223 1.97 3.06 -11.01
C LYS A 223 1.16 1.84 -11.40
N ASP A 224 1.78 0.76 -11.87
CA ASP A 224 1.17 -0.56 -12.08
C ASP A 224 0.94 -1.33 -10.77
N ASN A 225 1.54 -0.88 -9.66
CA ASN A 225 1.37 -1.49 -8.34
C ASN A 225 -0.06 -1.32 -7.82
N TRP A 226 -0.61 -2.38 -7.21
CA TRP A 226 -1.97 -2.36 -6.63
C TRP A 226 -2.19 -1.23 -5.63
N PHE A 227 -1.14 -0.91 -4.84
CA PHE A 227 -1.25 0.12 -3.82
C PHE A 227 -1.40 1.53 -4.40
N TRP A 228 -0.90 1.78 -5.61
CA TRP A 228 -1.19 3.03 -6.32
C TRP A 228 -2.69 3.20 -6.63
N ALA A 229 -3.36 2.11 -7.03
CA ALA A 229 -4.81 2.14 -7.26
C ALA A 229 -5.57 2.33 -5.93
N HIS A 230 -5.14 1.66 -4.86
CA HIS A 230 -5.67 1.84 -3.50
C HIS A 230 -5.51 3.29 -3.04
N LEU A 231 -4.31 3.88 -3.11
CA LEU A 231 -4.04 5.26 -2.70
C LEU A 231 -4.92 6.27 -3.46
N LYS A 232 -5.08 6.10 -4.78
CA LYS A 232 -6.00 6.95 -5.56
C LYS A 232 -7.44 6.84 -5.08
N GLN A 233 -7.87 5.66 -4.68
CA GLN A 233 -9.21 5.44 -4.15
C GLN A 233 -9.35 6.08 -2.77
N THR A 234 -8.37 5.92 -1.88
CA THR A 234 -8.32 6.59 -0.56
C THR A 234 -8.45 8.09 -0.71
N VAL A 235 -7.63 8.71 -1.59
CA VAL A 235 -7.70 10.16 -1.84
C VAL A 235 -9.08 10.57 -2.37
N ARG A 236 -9.66 9.81 -3.29
CA ARG A 236 -11.02 10.09 -3.79
C ARG A 236 -12.06 9.98 -2.67
N ASN A 237 -12.02 8.90 -1.90
CA ASN A 237 -12.98 8.62 -0.84
C ASN A 237 -12.88 9.65 0.30
N HIS A 238 -11.71 10.16 0.61
CA HIS A 238 -11.53 11.24 1.58
C HIS A 238 -12.44 12.43 1.32
N TYR A 239 -12.70 12.76 0.04
CA TYR A 239 -13.57 13.89 -0.34
C TYR A 239 -15.03 13.50 -0.62
N THR A 240 -15.32 12.22 -0.84
CA THR A 240 -16.64 11.78 -1.31
C THR A 240 -17.41 10.90 -0.31
N ASP A 241 -16.71 10.10 0.50
CA ASP A 241 -17.34 9.25 1.51
C ASP A 241 -17.57 10.04 2.80
N LYS A 242 -18.76 9.89 3.37
CA LYS A 242 -19.14 10.54 4.63
C LYS A 242 -19.21 9.57 5.81
N ASN A 243 -19.14 8.28 5.55
CA ASN A 243 -19.32 7.24 6.57
C ASN A 243 -17.97 6.72 7.09
N ILE A 244 -16.99 6.60 6.21
CA ILE A 244 -15.63 6.12 6.52
C ILE A 244 -14.66 7.28 6.39
N LYS A 245 -13.81 7.45 7.38
CA LYS A 245 -12.79 8.48 7.38
C LYS A 245 -11.52 7.94 6.75
N TYR A 246 -11.07 8.60 5.70
CA TYR A 246 -9.85 8.27 4.98
C TYR A 246 -8.78 9.33 5.21
N GLY A 247 -7.59 8.93 5.62
CA GLY A 247 -6.43 9.79 5.79
C GLY A 247 -5.27 9.36 4.88
N PHE A 248 -4.40 10.30 4.57
CA PHE A 248 -3.18 10.00 3.85
C PHE A 248 -2.07 10.98 4.25
N PHE A 249 -0.84 10.46 4.33
CA PHE A 249 0.36 11.24 4.59
C PHE A 249 1.42 10.93 3.53
N GLY A 250 2.07 11.97 3.00
CA GLY A 250 3.20 11.88 2.07
C GLY A 250 4.44 12.56 2.63
N GLY A 251 5.59 11.87 2.58
CA GLY A 251 6.85 12.46 3.04
C GLY A 251 8.06 11.94 2.26
N ASP A 252 8.98 12.83 1.93
CA ASP A 252 10.20 12.56 1.17
C ASP A 252 11.47 12.69 2.04
N ILE A 253 12.63 12.52 1.41
CA ILE A 253 13.93 12.67 2.09
C ILE A 253 14.17 14.10 2.61
N PHE A 254 13.58 15.12 1.98
CA PHE A 254 13.73 16.51 2.45
C PHE A 254 13.02 16.72 3.78
N THR A 255 11.88 16.04 3.98
CA THR A 255 11.20 15.98 5.29
C THR A 255 12.12 15.38 6.35
N ALA A 256 12.85 14.28 6.03
CA ALA A 256 13.80 13.67 6.96
C ALA A 256 15.00 14.58 7.26
N VAL A 257 15.51 15.29 6.26
CA VAL A 257 16.64 16.23 6.42
C VAL A 257 16.22 17.46 7.22
N ALA A 258 15.06 18.05 6.94
CA ALA A 258 14.52 19.21 7.65
C ALA A 258 14.33 18.92 9.15
N ASN A 259 13.89 17.71 9.48
CA ASN A 259 13.72 17.25 10.87
C ASN A 259 14.99 16.64 11.48
N ARG A 260 16.15 16.74 10.83
CA ARG A 260 17.46 16.23 11.31
C ARG A 260 17.50 14.72 11.61
N ILE A 261 16.56 13.95 11.06
CA ILE A 261 16.57 12.48 11.11
C ILE A 261 17.68 11.95 10.21
N GLN A 262 17.90 12.62 9.08
CA GLN A 262 18.99 12.36 8.16
C GLN A 262 19.82 13.62 7.95
N SER A 263 21.13 13.46 7.75
CA SER A 263 22.01 14.59 7.45
C SER A 263 22.01 14.90 5.94
N LYS A 264 22.26 16.18 5.61
CA LYS A 264 22.47 16.60 4.21
C LYS A 264 23.60 15.80 3.54
N LYS A 265 24.62 15.40 4.29
CA LYS A 265 25.73 14.58 3.79
C LYS A 265 25.26 13.17 3.39
N GLN A 266 24.37 12.56 4.18
CA GLN A 266 23.77 11.27 3.85
C GLN A 266 22.89 11.36 2.59
N TYR A 267 22.12 12.44 2.44
CA TYR A 267 21.35 12.69 1.22
C TYR A 267 22.26 12.75 -0.02
N ILE A 268 23.31 13.56 0.02
CA ILE A 268 24.26 13.70 -1.11
C ILE A 268 24.92 12.36 -1.45
N SER A 269 25.35 11.60 -0.45
CA SER A 269 25.96 10.28 -0.64
C SER A 269 24.99 9.30 -1.31
N ARG A 270 23.74 9.23 -0.84
CA ARG A 270 22.73 8.34 -1.41
C ARG A 270 22.38 8.70 -2.85
N LYS A 271 22.25 10.00 -3.14
CA LYS A 271 21.99 10.46 -4.51
C LYS A 271 23.13 10.09 -5.46
N ALA A 272 24.38 10.09 -4.98
CA ALA A 272 25.54 9.73 -5.79
C ALA A 272 25.72 8.22 -6.01
N THR A 273 25.13 7.38 -5.14
CA THR A 273 25.32 5.92 -5.17
C THR A 273 24.10 5.13 -5.65
N SER A 274 22.93 5.73 -5.66
CA SER A 274 21.69 5.11 -6.15
C SER A 274 21.53 5.43 -7.65
N ASP A 275 20.95 4.51 -8.40
CA ASP A 275 20.42 4.86 -9.73
C ASP A 275 19.26 5.85 -9.59
N ASP A 276 19.00 6.61 -10.66
CA ASP A 276 18.03 7.70 -10.64
C ASP A 276 16.60 7.21 -10.31
N LEU A 277 16.15 6.09 -10.90
CA LEU A 277 14.81 5.56 -10.67
C LEU A 277 14.59 5.09 -9.22
N ASN A 278 15.55 4.34 -8.68
CA ASN A 278 15.49 3.92 -7.28
C ASN A 278 15.58 5.12 -6.32
N PHE A 279 16.39 6.13 -6.67
CA PHE A 279 16.46 7.34 -5.87
C PHE A 279 15.12 8.10 -5.86
N GLU A 280 14.48 8.23 -7.00
CA GLU A 280 13.17 8.86 -7.14
C GLU A 280 12.10 8.13 -6.34
N MET A 281 12.02 6.81 -6.43
CA MET A 281 11.05 6.00 -5.68
C MET A 281 11.34 5.97 -4.18
N GLU A 282 12.54 5.57 -3.78
CA GLU A 282 12.84 5.26 -2.38
C GLU A 282 13.12 6.51 -1.53
N TYR A 283 13.60 7.60 -2.14
CA TYR A 283 14.00 8.81 -1.41
C TYR A 283 13.18 10.05 -1.75
N LEU A 284 12.85 10.30 -3.01
CA LEU A 284 11.94 11.39 -3.37
C LEU A 284 10.46 11.01 -3.26
N ASN A 285 10.18 9.73 -3.03
CA ASN A 285 8.83 9.20 -2.83
C ASN A 285 7.90 9.47 -4.03
N LEU A 286 8.45 9.41 -5.24
CA LEU A 286 7.70 9.63 -6.48
C LEU A 286 7.16 8.31 -7.04
N TRP A 287 5.89 8.32 -7.44
CA TRP A 287 5.29 7.20 -8.16
C TRP A 287 5.64 7.29 -9.64
N LEU A 288 6.42 6.33 -10.12
CA LEU A 288 6.88 6.31 -11.50
C LEU A 288 5.86 5.61 -12.41
N GLY A 289 5.80 6.04 -13.68
CA GLY A 289 4.91 5.45 -14.69
C GLY A 289 5.37 4.08 -15.20
N GLU A 290 6.59 3.68 -14.90
CA GLU A 290 7.31 2.59 -15.54
C GLU A 290 7.72 1.52 -14.53
N SER A 291 7.73 0.25 -14.97
CA SER A 291 8.31 -0.86 -14.23
C SER A 291 9.83 -0.86 -14.38
N GLU A 292 10.54 -1.33 -13.36
CA GLU A 292 11.98 -1.58 -13.42
C GLU A 292 12.31 -2.46 -14.63
N GLY A 293 13.15 -1.96 -15.55
CA GLY A 293 13.51 -2.67 -16.76
C GLY A 293 12.59 -2.46 -17.96
N SER A 294 11.67 -1.50 -17.92
CA SER A 294 10.89 -1.11 -19.10
C SER A 294 11.81 -0.72 -20.24
N LEU A 295 11.66 -1.40 -21.38
CA LEU A 295 12.42 -1.13 -22.59
C LEU A 295 12.04 0.23 -23.21
N PHE A 296 10.83 0.71 -22.92
CA PHE A 296 10.28 1.96 -23.41
C PHE A 296 9.74 2.79 -22.25
N LEU A 297 10.09 4.07 -22.21
CA LEU A 297 9.63 5.01 -21.20
C LEU A 297 8.21 5.52 -21.55
N TYR A 298 7.36 5.70 -20.54
CA TYR A 298 6.01 6.26 -20.72
C TYR A 298 6.04 7.62 -21.45
N ASP A 299 7.02 8.45 -21.12
CA ASP A 299 7.23 9.75 -21.75
C ASP A 299 7.57 9.63 -23.23
N ASP A 300 8.23 8.56 -23.65
CA ASP A 300 8.52 8.29 -25.06
C ASP A 300 7.24 7.95 -25.82
N PHE A 301 6.36 7.15 -25.23
CA PHE A 301 5.02 6.91 -25.78
C PHE A 301 4.24 8.21 -25.88
N HIS A 302 4.18 8.99 -24.81
CA HIS A 302 3.38 10.22 -24.76
C HIS A 302 3.90 11.28 -25.73
N ARG A 303 5.22 11.45 -25.84
CA ARG A 303 5.84 12.34 -26.86
C ARG A 303 5.55 11.93 -28.28
N ASN A 304 5.30 10.65 -28.53
CA ASN A 304 5.04 10.09 -29.87
C ASN A 304 3.56 9.91 -30.19
N GLN A 305 2.65 10.18 -29.26
CA GLN A 305 1.21 10.24 -29.52
C GLN A 305 0.84 11.52 -30.28
N LYS A 306 1.08 11.51 -31.62
CA LYS A 306 0.94 12.70 -32.47
C LYS A 306 -0.06 12.52 -33.61
N LEU A 307 -0.71 11.34 -33.70
CA LEU A 307 -1.70 11.10 -34.75
C LEU A 307 -2.96 11.90 -34.44
N SER A 308 -3.37 12.73 -35.39
CA SER A 308 -4.64 13.47 -35.33
C SER A 308 -5.84 12.58 -35.72
N ASN A 309 -5.61 11.62 -36.61
CA ASN A 309 -6.60 10.66 -37.10
C ASN A 309 -5.95 9.26 -37.08
N ALA A 310 -6.31 8.42 -36.16
CA ALA A 310 -5.92 7.02 -36.11
C ALA A 310 -6.94 6.17 -36.92
N PHE A 311 -6.49 5.01 -37.37
CA PHE A 311 -7.39 4.04 -38.00
C PHE A 311 -8.18 3.32 -36.87
N TYR A 312 -9.50 3.24 -37.04
CA TYR A 312 -10.39 2.47 -36.19
C TYR A 312 -11.05 1.38 -37.05
N PRO A 313 -10.82 0.08 -36.75
CA PRO A 313 -11.47 -1.02 -37.48
C PRO A 313 -13.00 -0.91 -37.38
N LEU A 314 -13.68 -1.25 -38.46
CA LEU A 314 -15.13 -1.35 -38.44
C LEU A 314 -15.61 -2.37 -37.41
N THR A 315 -16.75 -2.13 -36.80
CA THR A 315 -17.44 -3.13 -35.97
C THR A 315 -17.98 -4.27 -36.86
N ASP A 316 -18.36 -5.40 -36.25
CA ASP A 316 -18.89 -6.54 -36.98
C ASP A 316 -20.15 -6.17 -37.77
N MET A 317 -20.99 -5.30 -37.25
CA MET A 317 -22.24 -4.85 -37.89
C MET A 317 -21.91 -3.93 -39.08
N GLU A 318 -21.06 -2.92 -38.87
CA GLU A 318 -20.62 -2.00 -39.91
C GLU A 318 -19.97 -2.75 -41.11
N TYR A 319 -19.11 -3.78 -40.77
CA TYR A 319 -18.48 -4.59 -41.80
C TYR A 319 -19.48 -5.44 -42.58
N ILE A 320 -20.48 -6.04 -41.91
CA ILE A 320 -21.55 -6.84 -42.53
C ILE A 320 -22.44 -5.95 -43.38
N ASP A 321 -22.74 -4.74 -42.94
CA ASP A 321 -23.58 -3.77 -43.61
C ASP A 321 -22.85 -3.09 -44.81
N GLY A 322 -21.56 -3.40 -45.01
CA GLY A 322 -20.75 -2.90 -46.13
C GLY A 322 -20.35 -1.43 -45.98
N GLU A 323 -20.31 -0.92 -44.75
CA GLU A 323 -19.84 0.43 -44.47
C GLU A 323 -18.37 0.62 -44.87
N GLN A 324 -17.98 1.84 -45.17
CA GLN A 324 -16.62 2.22 -45.53
C GLN A 324 -16.05 3.21 -44.51
N HIS A 325 -14.72 3.30 -44.45
CA HIS A 325 -14.02 4.25 -43.59
C HIS A 325 -14.12 5.69 -44.14
N ASP A 326 -15.20 6.38 -43.87
CA ASP A 326 -15.45 7.75 -44.37
C ASP A 326 -14.42 8.78 -43.88
N ASN A 327 -13.77 8.54 -42.76
CA ASN A 327 -12.86 9.49 -42.11
C ASN A 327 -11.38 9.08 -42.18
N TYR A 328 -11.02 7.99 -42.86
CA TYR A 328 -9.65 7.53 -42.95
C TYR A 328 -9.18 7.48 -44.40
N ASN A 329 -8.14 8.26 -44.72
CA ASN A 329 -7.56 8.31 -46.05
C ASN A 329 -6.40 7.33 -46.21
N PHE A 330 -6.63 6.25 -46.92
CA PHE A 330 -5.57 5.31 -47.31
C PHE A 330 -4.60 5.96 -48.29
N ASN A 331 -3.32 6.06 -47.92
CA ASN A 331 -2.27 6.63 -48.73
C ASN A 331 -1.53 5.50 -49.50
N ASP A 332 -1.42 5.58 -50.80
CA ASP A 332 -0.73 4.58 -51.63
C ASP A 332 0.80 4.56 -51.45
N ASN A 333 1.35 5.62 -50.87
CA ASN A 333 2.76 5.68 -50.54
C ASN A 333 3.08 4.99 -49.18
N GLU A 334 2.09 4.42 -48.51
CA GLU A 334 2.27 3.70 -47.26
C GLU A 334 2.22 2.18 -47.45
N ILE A 335 3.10 1.48 -46.79
CA ILE A 335 3.08 0.03 -46.63
C ILE A 335 2.39 -0.27 -45.30
N ARG A 336 1.20 -0.84 -45.37
CA ARG A 336 0.41 -1.24 -44.18
C ARG A 336 0.69 -2.66 -43.79
N MET A 337 0.78 -2.91 -42.49
CA MET A 337 1.06 -4.22 -41.94
C MET A 337 0.22 -4.49 -40.69
N LEU A 338 -0.10 -5.75 -40.50
CA LEU A 338 -0.63 -6.30 -39.25
C LEU A 338 0.46 -7.13 -38.59
N THR A 339 0.74 -6.87 -37.32
CA THR A 339 1.56 -7.75 -36.49
C THR A 339 0.71 -8.36 -35.40
N ALA A 340 0.96 -9.62 -35.05
CA ALA A 340 0.25 -10.32 -33.99
C ALA A 340 1.21 -11.12 -33.11
N ASP A 341 1.00 -11.04 -31.83
CA ASP A 341 1.54 -11.94 -30.83
C ASP A 341 0.36 -12.73 -30.24
N ILE A 342 0.39 -14.06 -30.33
CA ILE A 342 -0.77 -14.91 -30.12
C ILE A 342 -0.61 -15.77 -28.87
N ALA A 343 -1.53 -15.60 -27.93
CA ALA A 343 -1.69 -16.48 -26.77
C ALA A 343 -2.76 -17.56 -27.08
N VAL A 344 -2.37 -18.82 -26.96
CA VAL A 344 -3.25 -19.97 -27.32
C VAL A 344 -4.15 -20.41 -26.15
N SER A 345 -3.79 -20.07 -24.92
CA SER A 345 -4.55 -20.45 -23.71
C SER A 345 -5.13 -19.23 -23.01
N GLY A 346 -6.42 -19.28 -22.70
CA GLY A 346 -7.08 -18.26 -21.89
C GLY A 346 -6.92 -18.49 -20.40
N GLY A 347 -6.84 -17.43 -19.63
CA GLY A 347 -6.81 -17.44 -18.16
C GLY A 347 -6.30 -16.14 -17.58
N ARG A 348 -6.62 -15.89 -16.30
CA ARG A 348 -6.25 -14.62 -15.62
C ARG A 348 -4.73 -14.43 -15.44
N GLU A 349 -3.95 -15.47 -15.59
CA GLU A 349 -2.48 -15.47 -15.41
C GLU A 349 -1.74 -15.75 -16.74
N ASN A 350 -2.47 -15.86 -17.86
CA ASN A 350 -1.91 -16.13 -19.18
C ASN A 350 -1.72 -14.84 -19.99
N ASP A 351 -0.80 -14.90 -20.94
CA ASP A 351 -0.51 -13.81 -21.86
C ASP A 351 -1.75 -13.45 -22.71
N ASN A 352 -1.86 -12.19 -23.08
CA ASN A 352 -2.89 -11.71 -24.00
C ASN A 352 -2.43 -11.87 -25.44
N SER A 353 -3.37 -12.14 -26.35
CA SER A 353 -3.12 -11.94 -27.76
C SER A 353 -3.12 -10.44 -28.08
N ILE A 354 -2.13 -9.96 -28.81
CA ILE A 354 -1.96 -8.56 -29.17
C ILE A 354 -1.93 -8.44 -30.69
N PHE A 355 -2.77 -7.55 -31.23
CA PHE A 355 -2.85 -7.22 -32.66
C PHE A 355 -2.46 -5.76 -32.83
N ILE A 356 -1.52 -5.47 -33.74
CA ILE A 356 -1.05 -4.11 -34.01
C ILE A 356 -1.17 -3.83 -35.50
N LEU A 357 -1.91 -2.78 -35.84
CA LEU A 357 -1.95 -2.23 -37.17
C LEU A 357 -0.98 -1.03 -37.26
N GLY A 358 -0.12 -1.07 -38.23
CA GLY A 358 0.83 0.01 -38.47
C GLY A 358 1.15 0.21 -39.95
N ASN A 359 1.74 1.35 -40.27
CA ASN A 359 2.22 1.64 -41.59
C ASN A 359 3.63 2.24 -41.59
N MET A 360 4.23 2.18 -42.75
CA MET A 360 5.52 2.80 -43.05
C MET A 360 5.41 3.57 -44.36
N ASN A 361 5.75 4.86 -44.34
CA ASN A 361 5.85 5.66 -45.56
C ASN A 361 7.08 5.24 -46.39
N LYS A 362 6.88 5.00 -47.70
CA LYS A 362 7.92 4.50 -48.58
C LYS A 362 9.04 5.51 -48.89
N GLU A 363 8.77 6.80 -48.77
CA GLU A 363 9.70 7.86 -49.14
C GLU A 363 10.67 8.19 -47.98
N ASN A 364 10.14 8.31 -46.79
CA ASN A 364 10.92 8.79 -45.62
C ASN A 364 11.09 7.75 -44.51
N ASN A 365 10.63 6.52 -44.72
CA ASN A 365 10.65 5.42 -43.72
C ASN A 365 9.96 5.76 -42.39
N HIS A 366 9.15 6.81 -42.34
CA HIS A 366 8.39 7.15 -41.13
C HIS A 366 7.37 6.04 -40.82
N ARG A 367 7.39 5.54 -39.60
CA ARG A 367 6.54 4.45 -39.13
C ARG A 367 5.49 4.99 -38.17
N LYS A 368 4.26 4.49 -38.28
CA LYS A 368 3.15 4.84 -37.42
C LYS A 368 2.52 3.57 -36.89
N VAL A 369 2.12 3.57 -35.64
CA VAL A 369 1.19 2.58 -35.07
C VAL A 369 -0.17 3.25 -35.00
N GLU A 370 -1.13 2.71 -35.72
CA GLU A 370 -2.45 3.30 -35.90
C GLU A 370 -3.49 2.70 -34.94
N PHE A 371 -3.37 1.41 -34.62
CA PHE A 371 -4.32 0.72 -33.79
C PHE A 371 -3.63 -0.42 -33.03
N ILE A 372 -4.00 -0.60 -31.77
CA ILE A 372 -3.56 -1.72 -30.91
C ILE A 372 -4.80 -2.33 -30.27
N LYS A 373 -4.95 -3.64 -30.42
CA LYS A 373 -5.98 -4.43 -29.75
C LYS A 373 -5.33 -5.53 -28.91
N HIS A 374 -5.82 -5.73 -27.71
CA HIS A 374 -5.43 -6.87 -26.89
C HIS A 374 -6.68 -7.67 -26.49
N GLU A 375 -6.55 -8.98 -26.50
CA GLU A 375 -7.63 -9.91 -26.19
C GLU A 375 -7.10 -11.06 -25.32
N ASN A 376 -7.88 -11.49 -24.35
CA ASN A 376 -7.55 -12.62 -23.48
C ASN A 376 -8.59 -13.73 -23.66
N GLY A 377 -8.11 -14.96 -23.80
CA GLY A 377 -8.99 -16.16 -23.79
C GLY A 377 -9.70 -16.42 -25.11
N LEU A 378 -9.30 -15.79 -26.22
CA LEU A 378 -9.84 -16.13 -27.53
C LEU A 378 -9.34 -17.52 -27.98
N ASN A 379 -10.26 -18.33 -28.51
CA ASN A 379 -9.84 -19.56 -29.18
C ASN A 379 -9.19 -19.28 -30.55
N SER A 380 -8.43 -20.24 -31.07
CA SER A 380 -7.67 -20.07 -32.32
C SER A 380 -8.54 -19.69 -33.52
N GLN A 381 -9.77 -20.18 -33.60
CA GLN A 381 -10.67 -19.86 -34.70
C GLN A 381 -11.12 -18.40 -34.66
N THR A 382 -11.49 -17.91 -33.50
CA THR A 382 -11.86 -16.51 -33.29
C THR A 382 -10.68 -15.59 -33.60
N GLN A 383 -9.46 -15.95 -33.19
CA GLN A 383 -8.27 -15.18 -33.51
C GLN A 383 -7.98 -15.13 -35.00
N ILE A 384 -8.18 -16.25 -35.75
CA ILE A 384 -8.03 -16.26 -37.21
C ILE A 384 -9.04 -15.32 -37.89
N VAL A 385 -10.28 -15.32 -37.43
CA VAL A 385 -11.31 -14.43 -37.96
C VAL A 385 -10.92 -12.96 -37.72
N GLU A 386 -10.47 -12.65 -36.50
CA GLU A 386 -10.03 -11.29 -36.14
C GLU A 386 -8.81 -10.84 -36.98
N ILE A 387 -7.81 -11.70 -37.15
CA ILE A 387 -6.64 -11.43 -37.98
C ILE A 387 -7.09 -11.10 -39.43
N LYS A 388 -7.97 -11.93 -40.02
CA LYS A 388 -8.46 -11.71 -41.38
C LYS A 388 -9.21 -10.38 -41.48
N ARG A 389 -10.11 -10.11 -40.54
CA ARG A 389 -10.88 -8.88 -40.50
C ARG A 389 -9.97 -7.66 -40.47
N LEU A 390 -9.05 -7.57 -39.48
CA LEU A 390 -8.11 -6.48 -39.36
C LEU A 390 -7.20 -6.34 -40.60
N PHE A 391 -6.74 -7.46 -41.15
CA PHE A 391 -5.88 -7.46 -42.34
C PHE A 391 -6.55 -6.84 -43.54
N TYR A 392 -7.78 -7.26 -43.86
CA TYR A 392 -8.50 -6.77 -45.03
C TYR A 392 -9.08 -5.36 -44.81
N ASP A 393 -9.58 -5.09 -43.63
CA ASP A 393 -10.16 -3.79 -43.27
C ASP A 393 -9.11 -2.66 -43.36
N TYR A 394 -7.90 -2.90 -42.82
CA TYR A 394 -6.78 -1.93 -42.91
C TYR A 394 -6.04 -1.98 -44.27
N LYS A 395 -6.45 -2.86 -45.19
CA LYS A 395 -5.78 -3.10 -46.46
C LYS A 395 -4.28 -3.39 -46.28
N CYS A 396 -3.95 -4.30 -45.40
CA CYS A 396 -2.57 -4.67 -45.12
C CYS A 396 -1.91 -5.37 -46.29
N LYS A 397 -0.63 -5.09 -46.49
CA LYS A 397 0.21 -5.78 -47.48
C LYS A 397 0.98 -6.93 -46.86
N TYR A 398 1.30 -6.83 -45.60
CA TYR A 398 2.09 -7.82 -44.85
C TYR A 398 1.39 -8.20 -43.53
N PHE A 399 1.53 -9.47 -43.18
CA PHE A 399 1.20 -9.99 -41.87
C PHE A 399 2.45 -10.60 -41.25
N VAL A 400 2.75 -10.27 -40.01
CA VAL A 400 3.89 -10.75 -39.24
C VAL A 400 3.38 -11.31 -37.92
N MET A 401 3.79 -12.53 -37.59
CA MET A 401 3.42 -13.22 -36.35
C MET A 401 4.63 -13.94 -35.78
N ASP A 402 4.78 -14.00 -34.46
CA ASP A 402 5.78 -14.85 -33.84
C ASP A 402 5.41 -16.33 -34.06
N SER A 403 6.39 -17.09 -34.54
CA SER A 403 6.21 -18.50 -34.89
C SER A 403 6.65 -19.47 -33.79
N LYS A 404 7.01 -19.01 -32.61
CA LYS A 404 7.36 -19.85 -31.46
C LYS A 404 6.12 -20.35 -30.74
N GLY A 405 5.29 -21.11 -31.41
CA GLY A 405 4.10 -21.75 -30.85
C GLY A 405 3.55 -22.81 -31.81
N GLU A 406 2.49 -23.47 -31.44
CA GLU A 406 1.79 -24.40 -32.35
C GLU A 406 1.21 -23.66 -33.56
N ILE A 407 1.98 -23.59 -34.64
CA ILE A 407 1.63 -22.88 -35.89
C ILE A 407 0.45 -23.55 -36.62
N ARG A 408 0.15 -24.83 -36.35
CA ARG A 408 -0.84 -25.62 -37.11
C ARG A 408 -2.22 -24.97 -37.28
N PRO A 409 -2.80 -24.25 -36.32
CA PRO A 409 -4.10 -23.59 -36.52
C PRO A 409 -4.08 -22.40 -37.48
N PHE A 410 -2.92 -21.82 -37.79
CA PHE A 410 -2.78 -20.58 -38.54
C PHE A 410 -2.22 -20.73 -39.95
N ILE A 411 -2.01 -21.98 -40.42
CA ILE A 411 -1.62 -22.25 -41.82
C ILE A 411 -2.88 -22.19 -42.68
N TRP A 412 -2.87 -21.32 -43.70
CA TRP A 412 -3.95 -21.07 -44.67
C TRP A 412 -3.82 -22.01 -45.84
#